data_82b42ed16e1579d61c24972caec793c1
#
_entry.id   82b42ed16e1579d61c24972caec793c1
#
_cell.length_a   1.000
_cell.length_b   1.000
_cell.length_c   1.000
_cell.angle_alpha   90.00
_cell.angle_beta   90.00
_cell.angle_gamma   90.00
#
_symmetry.space_group_name_H-M   'P 1'
#
loop_
_entity.id
_entity.type
_entity.pdbx_description
1 polymer ?
#
loop_
_entity_poly.entity_id
_entity_poly.type
_entity_poly.pdbx_seq_one_letter_code
_entity_poly.pdbx_strand_id
1 'polypeptide(L)'
;HGSVYMGSFDSHGNLCAVSCWVENGKDLLLQRYATSIPVVGGMGKHLSHGIAYGIENNMDTISTFADRCVSNGNLYENLGFVPERDIPPDYKYVYKRNRVHKFNFRKKRFRNDENLFYDESLTERELSSINGIKRIYDCGKIKYVYNI
;
A
#
# COMPACT_ATOMS: atom_id res chain seq x y z
N HIS A 1 -1.90 -0.83 -16.92
CA HIS A 1 -1.28 -1.50 -15.77
C HIS A 1 -2.06 -2.78 -15.48
N GLY A 2 -1.42 -3.92 -15.71
CA GLY A 2 -1.97 -5.23 -15.40
C GLY A 2 -1.82 -5.54 -13.90
N SER A 3 -2.81 -6.22 -13.31
CA SER A 3 -2.67 -6.82 -11.99
C SER A 3 -2.57 -8.32 -12.14
N VAL A 4 -1.57 -8.93 -11.50
CA VAL A 4 -1.34 -10.37 -11.49
C VAL A 4 -1.67 -10.89 -10.09
N TYR A 5 -2.42 -11.97 -10.01
CA TYR A 5 -2.78 -12.63 -8.76
C TYR A 5 -2.22 -14.04 -8.74
N MET A 6 -1.61 -14.42 -7.62
CA MET A 6 -1.10 -15.76 -7.40
C MET A 6 -1.76 -16.34 -6.17
N GLY A 7 -2.24 -17.58 -6.24
CA GLY A 7 -2.88 -18.30 -5.14
C GLY A 7 -2.13 -19.58 -4.76
N SER A 8 -2.01 -19.86 -3.47
CA SER A 8 -1.59 -21.16 -2.95
C SER A 8 -2.77 -21.89 -2.33
N PHE A 9 -2.90 -23.18 -2.64
CA PHE A 9 -4.00 -24.02 -2.20
C PHE A 9 -3.48 -25.19 -1.37
N ASP A 10 -4.30 -25.66 -0.44
CA ASP A 10 -4.03 -26.90 0.30
C ASP A 10 -4.32 -28.16 -0.55
N SER A 11 -4.10 -29.34 0.01
CA SER A 11 -4.38 -30.62 -0.64
C SER A 11 -5.87 -30.86 -0.92
N HIS A 12 -6.76 -30.09 -0.32
CA HIS A 12 -8.21 -30.16 -0.50
C HIS A 12 -8.73 -29.09 -1.49
N GLY A 13 -7.83 -28.26 -2.04
CA GLY A 13 -8.18 -27.20 -2.97
C GLY A 13 -8.66 -25.91 -2.30
N ASN A 14 -8.49 -25.73 -1.00
CA ASN A 14 -8.83 -24.47 -0.32
C ASN A 14 -7.72 -23.46 -0.50
N LEU A 15 -8.10 -22.20 -0.78
CA LEU A 15 -7.16 -21.08 -0.91
C LEU A 15 -6.56 -20.73 0.45
N CYS A 16 -5.24 -20.92 0.60
CA CYS A 16 -4.48 -20.67 1.83
C CYS A 16 -3.72 -19.35 1.82
N ALA A 17 -3.21 -18.94 0.67
CA ALA A 17 -2.50 -17.67 0.52
C ALA A 17 -2.77 -17.03 -0.85
N VAL A 18 -2.70 -15.71 -0.90
CA VAL A 18 -2.82 -14.95 -2.14
C VAL A 18 -1.84 -13.79 -2.15
N SER A 19 -1.26 -13.50 -3.30
CA SER A 19 -0.52 -12.27 -3.55
C SER A 19 -1.10 -11.48 -4.73
N CYS A 20 -1.02 -10.17 -4.63
CA CYS A 20 -1.41 -9.24 -5.68
C CYS A 20 -0.19 -8.44 -6.11
N TRP A 21 0.07 -8.44 -7.41
CA TRP A 21 1.20 -7.79 -8.05
C TRP A 21 0.70 -6.80 -9.08
N VAL A 22 1.39 -5.67 -9.22
CA VAL A 22 1.03 -4.62 -10.18
C VAL A 22 2.28 -4.24 -10.98
N GLU A 23 2.15 -4.27 -12.29
CA GLU A 23 3.21 -3.80 -13.19
C GLU A 23 3.29 -2.27 -13.16
N ASN A 24 4.49 -1.75 -12.97
CA ASN A 24 4.78 -0.32 -12.98
C ASN A 24 6.08 -0.05 -13.74
N GLY A 25 5.99 0.07 -15.06
CA GLY A 25 7.14 0.17 -15.93
C GLY A 25 7.99 -1.09 -15.88
N LYS A 26 9.22 -0.98 -15.42
CA LYS A 26 10.16 -2.10 -15.23
C LYS A 26 10.17 -2.66 -13.80
N ASP A 27 9.24 -2.21 -12.95
CA ASP A 27 9.11 -2.66 -11.58
C ASP A 27 7.81 -3.46 -11.38
N LEU A 28 7.91 -4.62 -10.76
CA LEU A 28 6.78 -5.45 -10.35
C LEU A 28 6.48 -5.19 -8.88
N LEU A 29 5.46 -4.40 -8.60
CA LEU A 29 5.06 -4.05 -7.24
C LEU A 29 4.28 -5.19 -6.58
N LEU A 30 4.83 -5.83 -5.56
CA LEU A 30 4.08 -6.66 -4.62
C LEU A 30 3.21 -5.76 -3.74
N GLN A 31 1.96 -5.61 -4.14
CA GLN A 31 1.03 -4.72 -3.46
C GLN A 31 0.47 -5.33 -2.18
N ARG A 32 0.24 -6.65 -2.18
CA ARG A 32 -0.30 -7.36 -1.02
C ARG A 32 0.03 -8.85 -1.04
N TYR A 33 0.30 -9.38 0.14
CA TYR A 33 0.29 -10.81 0.44
C TYR A 33 -0.61 -11.04 1.65
N ALA A 34 -1.49 -12.03 1.57
CA ALA A 34 -2.41 -12.38 2.64
C ALA A 34 -2.56 -13.90 2.74
N THR A 35 -2.77 -14.40 3.96
CA THR A 35 -2.99 -15.81 4.24
C THR A 35 -4.23 -16.00 5.10
N SER A 36 -4.97 -17.09 4.89
CA SER A 36 -6.10 -17.49 5.74
C SER A 36 -5.64 -18.34 6.94
N ILE A 37 -4.50 -19.02 6.78
CA ILE A 37 -3.83 -19.84 7.81
C ILE A 37 -2.32 -19.57 7.73
N PRO A 38 -1.52 -19.90 8.76
CA PRO A 38 -0.07 -19.86 8.66
C PRO A 38 0.44 -20.79 7.55
N VAL A 39 1.17 -20.23 6.58
CA VAL A 39 1.75 -20.99 5.46
C VAL A 39 3.27 -20.86 5.51
N VAL A 40 3.94 -21.90 5.97
CA VAL A 40 5.41 -21.92 6.08
C VAL A 40 6.03 -21.82 4.69
N GLY A 41 6.94 -20.85 4.50
CA GLY A 41 7.59 -20.59 3.22
C GLY A 41 6.66 -20.02 2.13
N GLY A 42 5.40 -19.75 2.45
CA GLY A 42 4.40 -19.28 1.48
C GLY A 42 4.82 -18.02 0.74
N MET A 43 5.29 -16.98 1.46
CA MET A 43 5.76 -15.76 0.83
C MET A 43 6.98 -15.99 -0.08
N GLY A 44 7.90 -16.86 0.31
CA GLY A 44 9.06 -17.25 -0.52
C GLY A 44 8.64 -17.90 -1.85
N LYS A 45 7.63 -18.80 -1.82
CA LYS A 45 7.07 -19.38 -3.06
C LYS A 45 6.44 -18.33 -3.94
N HIS A 46 5.63 -17.43 -3.38
CA HIS A 46 5.02 -16.34 -4.15
C HIS A 46 6.08 -15.41 -4.75
N LEU A 47 7.16 -15.12 -4.00
CA LEU A 47 8.29 -14.35 -4.51
C LEU A 47 8.98 -15.05 -5.67
N SER A 48 9.25 -16.36 -5.57
CA SER A 48 9.85 -17.13 -6.67
C SER A 48 9.01 -17.08 -7.94
N HIS A 49 7.70 -17.16 -7.84
CA HIS A 49 6.79 -16.98 -8.97
C HIS A 49 6.78 -15.53 -9.49
N GLY A 50 6.86 -14.53 -8.59
CA GLY A 50 7.01 -13.13 -8.97
C GLY A 50 8.30 -12.86 -9.73
N ILE A 51 9.42 -13.46 -9.31
CA ILE A 51 10.71 -13.38 -10.01
C ILE A 51 10.61 -14.02 -11.40
N ALA A 52 10.06 -15.24 -11.51
CA ALA A 52 9.88 -15.90 -12.80
C ALA A 52 9.03 -15.05 -13.75
N TYR A 53 7.89 -14.52 -13.26
CA TYR A 53 7.04 -13.60 -14.01
C TYR A 53 7.80 -12.34 -14.45
N GLY A 54 8.60 -11.76 -13.55
CA GLY A 54 9.42 -10.59 -13.83
C GLY A 54 10.42 -10.84 -14.94
N ILE A 55 11.12 -11.97 -14.90
CA ILE A 55 12.06 -12.37 -15.96
C ILE A 55 11.35 -12.50 -17.31
N GLU A 56 10.22 -13.23 -17.36
CA GLU A 56 9.44 -13.44 -18.58
C GLU A 56 8.92 -12.14 -19.19
N ASN A 57 8.64 -11.13 -18.37
CA ASN A 57 8.12 -9.83 -18.80
C ASN A 57 9.17 -8.71 -18.83
N ASN A 58 10.47 -9.04 -18.76
CA ASN A 58 11.58 -8.09 -18.79
C ASN A 58 11.49 -6.99 -17.73
N MET A 59 11.07 -7.34 -16.52
CA MET A 59 11.14 -6.46 -15.35
C MET A 59 12.57 -6.47 -14.77
N ASP A 60 12.97 -5.35 -14.18
CA ASP A 60 14.30 -5.19 -13.60
C ASP A 60 14.26 -5.38 -12.07
N THR A 61 13.13 -5.05 -11.46
CA THR A 61 12.98 -5.04 -10.00
C THR A 61 11.60 -5.55 -9.53
N ILE A 62 11.58 -6.00 -8.28
CA ILE A 62 10.35 -6.18 -7.50
C ILE A 62 10.40 -5.21 -6.34
N SER A 63 9.37 -4.40 -6.18
CA SER A 63 9.25 -3.51 -5.02
C SER A 63 8.09 -3.90 -4.09
N THR A 64 8.18 -3.48 -2.83
CA THR A 64 7.11 -3.63 -1.83
C THR A 64 7.26 -2.59 -0.73
N PHE A 65 6.26 -2.52 0.17
CA PHE A 65 6.23 -1.57 1.26
C PHE A 65 5.93 -2.26 2.59
N ALA A 66 6.78 -2.04 3.60
CA ALA A 66 6.47 -2.37 4.98
C ALA A 66 5.78 -1.17 5.64
N ASP A 67 4.55 -1.35 6.13
CA ASP A 67 3.84 -0.36 6.93
C ASP A 67 4.38 -0.38 8.36
N ARG A 68 4.98 0.72 8.81
CA ARG A 68 5.61 0.82 10.14
C ARG A 68 4.60 0.75 11.29
N CYS A 69 3.30 0.85 11.04
CA CYS A 69 2.28 0.63 12.06
C CYS A 69 2.12 -0.86 12.42
N VAL A 70 2.54 -1.78 11.54
CA VAL A 70 2.27 -3.22 11.69
C VAL A 70 3.49 -4.11 11.45
N SER A 71 4.58 -3.59 10.86
CA SER A 71 5.75 -4.39 10.47
C SER A 71 7.03 -3.56 10.52
N ASN A 72 8.11 -4.22 10.92
CA ASN A 72 9.47 -3.67 10.85
C ASN A 72 10.22 -4.03 9.54
N GLY A 73 9.60 -4.83 8.66
CA GLY A 73 10.20 -5.21 7.37
C GLY A 73 11.04 -6.49 7.38
N ASN A 74 11.32 -7.11 8.52
CA ASN A 74 12.19 -8.30 8.63
C ASN A 74 11.80 -9.42 7.65
N LEU A 75 10.52 -9.59 7.33
CA LEU A 75 10.07 -10.57 6.34
C LEU A 75 10.74 -10.33 4.99
N TYR A 76 10.79 -9.09 4.56
CA TYR A 76 11.35 -8.73 3.25
C TYR A 76 12.87 -8.85 3.25
N GLU A 77 13.54 -8.43 4.31
CA GLU A 77 15.00 -8.58 4.45
C GLU A 77 15.42 -10.06 4.43
N ASN A 78 14.68 -10.93 5.15
CA ASN A 78 14.91 -12.36 5.15
C ASN A 78 14.67 -13.02 3.78
N LEU A 79 13.94 -12.38 2.89
CA LEU A 79 13.71 -12.83 1.51
C LEU A 79 14.66 -12.19 0.50
N GLY A 80 15.64 -11.41 0.95
CA GLY A 80 16.65 -10.79 0.10
C GLY A 80 16.30 -9.43 -0.47
N PHE A 81 15.19 -8.82 -0.02
CA PHE A 81 14.93 -7.43 -0.35
C PHE A 81 15.86 -6.48 0.40
N VAL A 82 16.21 -5.38 -0.22
CA VAL A 82 17.03 -4.32 0.37
C VAL A 82 16.15 -3.09 0.63
N PRO A 83 16.25 -2.45 1.82
CA PRO A 83 15.55 -1.19 2.06
C PRO A 83 16.11 -0.10 1.14
N GLU A 84 15.23 0.53 0.37
CA GLU A 84 15.59 1.59 -0.58
C GLU A 84 15.43 2.98 0.04
N ARG A 85 14.29 3.22 0.68
CA ARG A 85 14.00 4.53 1.29
C ARG A 85 12.89 4.47 2.32
N ASP A 86 12.94 5.42 3.24
CA ASP A 86 11.85 5.74 4.16
C ASP A 86 10.81 6.63 3.49
N ILE A 87 9.55 6.31 3.67
CA ILE A 87 8.42 7.13 3.26
C ILE A 87 7.82 7.72 4.55
N PRO A 88 7.79 9.06 4.65
CA PRO A 88 7.29 9.73 5.85
C PRO A 88 5.81 9.42 6.09
N PRO A 89 5.33 9.62 7.33
CA PRO A 89 3.91 9.47 7.66
C PRO A 89 3.02 10.30 6.74
N ASP A 90 1.96 9.67 6.24
CA ASP A 90 0.89 10.34 5.49
C ASP A 90 -0.40 10.32 6.32
N TYR A 91 -1.41 11.10 5.91
CA TYR A 91 -2.63 11.24 6.67
C TYR A 91 -3.89 10.96 5.85
N LYS A 92 -4.93 10.55 6.57
CA LYS A 92 -6.32 10.53 6.10
C LYS A 92 -7.14 11.48 6.97
N TYR A 93 -8.22 11.98 6.41
CA TYR A 93 -9.21 12.72 7.19
C TYR A 93 -10.18 11.78 7.90
N VAL A 94 -10.65 12.19 9.07
CA VAL A 94 -11.79 11.55 9.75
C VAL A 94 -12.99 12.48 9.62
N TYR A 95 -13.98 12.04 8.87
CA TYR A 95 -15.21 12.76 8.62
C TYR A 95 -16.43 11.84 8.80
N LYS A 96 -17.39 12.26 9.60
CA LYS A 96 -18.59 11.46 9.94
C LYS A 96 -18.24 10.00 10.33
N ARG A 97 -17.24 9.83 11.22
CA ARG A 97 -16.71 8.53 11.71
C ARG A 97 -16.02 7.66 10.66
N ASN A 98 -15.88 8.12 9.41
CA ASN A 98 -15.18 7.39 8.35
C ASN A 98 -13.78 7.96 8.11
N ARG A 99 -12.82 7.07 7.76
CA ARG A 99 -11.52 7.48 7.24
C ARG A 99 -11.66 7.79 5.75
N VAL A 100 -11.39 9.02 5.38
CA VAL A 100 -11.54 9.52 4.03
C VAL A 100 -10.19 9.93 3.47
N HIS A 101 -9.91 9.55 2.23
CA HIS A 101 -8.65 9.90 1.59
C HIS A 101 -8.49 11.42 1.46
N LYS A 102 -7.27 11.94 1.69
CA LYS A 102 -6.98 13.38 1.69
C LYS A 102 -7.43 14.11 0.41
N PHE A 103 -7.39 13.46 -0.75
CA PHE A 103 -7.86 14.04 -2.02
C PHE A 103 -9.36 14.35 -2.05
N ASN A 104 -10.15 13.75 -1.18
CA ASN A 104 -11.58 14.04 -1.09
C ASN A 104 -11.88 15.36 -0.35
N PHE A 105 -10.87 15.99 0.28
CA PHE A 105 -10.98 17.26 0.99
C PHE A 105 -10.02 18.31 0.43
N ARG A 106 -9.99 18.45 -0.91
CA ARG A 106 -9.37 19.57 -1.59
C ARG A 106 -10.25 20.81 -1.47
N LYS A 107 -9.70 22.03 -1.66
CA LYS A 107 -10.44 23.30 -1.62
C LYS A 107 -11.76 23.26 -2.40
N LYS A 108 -11.77 22.58 -3.56
CA LYS A 108 -12.97 22.39 -4.39
C LYS A 108 -14.13 21.74 -3.62
N ARG A 109 -13.86 20.79 -2.72
CA ARG A 109 -14.91 20.16 -1.92
C ARG A 109 -15.49 21.14 -0.91
N PHE A 110 -14.65 21.87 -0.18
CA PHE A 110 -15.11 22.88 0.78
C PHE A 110 -15.95 23.96 0.10
N ARG A 111 -15.57 24.38 -1.10
CA ARG A 111 -16.33 25.36 -1.89
C ARG A 111 -17.71 24.85 -2.32
N ASN A 112 -17.84 23.57 -2.65
CA ASN A 112 -19.05 23.02 -3.28
C ASN A 112 -20.00 22.32 -2.30
N ASP A 113 -19.61 22.14 -1.03
CA ASP A 113 -20.42 21.47 -0.01
C ASP A 113 -21.00 22.53 0.94
N GLU A 114 -22.30 22.80 0.80
CA GLU A 114 -23.03 23.83 1.57
C GLU A 114 -23.01 23.59 3.10
N ASN A 115 -22.69 22.37 3.52
CA ASN A 115 -22.54 22.03 4.94
C ASN A 115 -21.15 22.31 5.49
N LEU A 116 -20.21 22.78 4.66
CA LEU A 116 -18.84 23.08 5.06
C LEU A 116 -18.54 24.56 4.92
N PHE A 117 -17.87 25.11 5.93
CA PHE A 117 -17.35 26.48 5.85
C PHE A 117 -16.23 26.56 4.81
N TYR A 118 -16.27 27.59 3.96
CA TYR A 118 -15.25 27.86 2.96
C TYR A 118 -14.82 29.31 2.97
N ASP A 119 -13.52 29.53 2.91
CA ASP A 119 -12.88 30.82 2.67
C ASP A 119 -11.69 30.60 1.73
N GLU A 120 -11.59 31.36 0.66
CA GLU A 120 -10.57 31.19 -0.39
C GLU A 120 -9.15 31.51 0.10
N SER A 121 -9.01 32.39 1.07
CA SER A 121 -7.74 32.79 1.66
C SER A 121 -7.10 31.68 2.52
N LEU A 122 -7.91 30.74 3.02
CA LEU A 122 -7.47 29.69 3.92
C LEU A 122 -6.88 28.48 3.18
N THR A 123 -5.94 27.83 3.81
CA THR A 123 -5.37 26.56 3.35
C THR A 123 -6.34 25.39 3.57
N GLU A 124 -6.14 24.26 2.86
CA GLU A 124 -6.92 23.03 3.10
C GLU A 124 -6.81 22.54 4.57
N ARG A 125 -5.70 22.83 5.21
CA ARG A 125 -5.46 22.50 6.63
C ARG A 125 -6.36 23.31 7.55
N GLU A 126 -6.40 24.61 7.36
CA GLU A 126 -7.22 25.53 8.16
C GLU A 126 -8.69 25.26 7.93
N LEU A 127 -9.13 25.10 6.68
CA LEU A 127 -10.49 24.71 6.33
C LEU A 127 -10.92 23.40 7.01
N SER A 128 -10.06 22.37 6.98
CA SER A 128 -10.37 21.11 7.66
C SER A 128 -10.51 21.30 9.18
N SER A 129 -9.64 22.12 9.79
CA SER A 129 -9.67 22.39 11.23
C SER A 129 -10.95 23.13 11.65
N ILE A 130 -11.31 24.19 10.94
CA ILE A 130 -12.52 24.99 11.21
C ILE A 130 -13.78 24.12 11.07
N ASN A 131 -13.82 23.24 10.08
CA ASN A 131 -14.93 22.30 9.87
C ASN A 131 -14.92 21.09 10.82
N GLY A 132 -14.03 21.02 11.81
CA GLY A 132 -13.93 19.92 12.76
C GLY A 132 -13.46 18.59 12.14
N ILE A 133 -12.85 18.64 10.94
CA ILE A 133 -12.36 17.48 10.21
C ILE A 133 -10.95 17.17 10.68
N LYS A 134 -10.79 16.12 11.48
CA LYS A 134 -9.53 15.71 12.08
C LYS A 134 -8.65 14.92 11.09
N ARG A 135 -7.33 14.99 11.29
CA ARG A 135 -6.35 14.18 10.57
C ARG A 135 -5.87 13.03 11.42
N ILE A 136 -5.76 11.85 10.82
CA ILE A 136 -5.14 10.68 11.41
C ILE A 136 -3.93 10.30 10.55
N TYR A 137 -2.77 10.20 11.17
CA TYR A 137 -1.51 9.87 10.49
C TYR A 137 -1.23 8.37 10.61
N ASP A 138 -0.59 7.81 9.58
CA ASP A 138 0.08 6.52 9.69
C ASP A 138 1.49 6.70 10.26
N CYS A 139 2.24 5.60 10.41
CA CYS A 139 3.61 5.61 10.94
C CYS A 139 4.68 5.77 9.85
N GLY A 140 4.26 6.01 8.61
CA GLY A 140 5.14 5.93 7.45
C GLY A 140 5.40 4.48 7.02
N LYS A 141 6.23 4.32 6.00
CA LYS A 141 6.56 3.02 5.40
C LYS A 141 8.04 2.95 5.06
N ILE A 142 8.54 1.74 4.90
CA ILE A 142 9.84 1.48 4.28
C ILE A 142 9.57 0.89 2.91
N LYS A 143 10.15 1.46 1.86
CA LYS A 143 10.16 0.83 0.52
C LYS A 143 11.30 -0.15 0.46
N TYR A 144 11.01 -1.36 0.04
CA TYR A 144 11.95 -2.44 -0.20
C TYR A 144 12.03 -2.76 -1.67
N VAL A 145 13.22 -3.11 -2.16
CA VAL A 145 13.47 -3.49 -3.56
C VAL A 145 14.28 -4.78 -3.60
N TYR A 146 13.92 -5.65 -4.52
CA TYR A 146 14.63 -6.86 -4.91
C TYR A 146 15.02 -6.72 -6.39
N ASN A 147 16.29 -6.90 -6.74
CA ASN A 147 16.75 -6.90 -8.14
C ASN A 147 16.56 -8.29 -8.73
N ILE A 148 15.97 -8.36 -9.91
CA ILE A 148 15.74 -9.60 -10.66
C ILE A 148 16.98 -9.96 -11.47
#